data_cb3353780a352455cf40711a6e1f32da
#
_entry.id   cb3353780a352455cf40711a6e1f32da
#
_cell.length_a   1.000
_cell.length_b   1.000
_cell.length_c   1.000
_cell.angle_alpha   90.00
_cell.angle_beta   90.00
_cell.angle_gamma   90.00
#
_symmetry.space_group_name_H-M   'P 1'
#
loop_
_entity.id
_entity.type
_entity.pdbx_description
1 polymer ?
#
loop_
_entity_poly.entity_id
_entity_poly.type
_entity_poly.pdbx_seq_one_letter_code
_entity_poly.pdbx_strand_id
1 'polypeptide(L)'
;MTNPAQERAIRLASLPFQTTEATSSRPIGAFFQAIKEIFSHRELLDLLIRRELKSRYKDSALGFLWSLVRPLTMLVIYFVFIGQILGAARGVPEFAIFVFAGLTLWGLFSEIIAGGTGSIVGNAGLIKKVYLPREIFPLASVGSAIFNFLVQFVVLVGATVVLGQVPFSADIVYVPLGVIVVLIYGVALALLLSALNVYLRDIQYLVEVFILLFFWASPIVYSWSYVVDAAQRTGYVWLMEIYLWNPITVAMLAFQKGMWTAGSRDNVMGQDAAGADIVVQAQPWPVDLNLRLLIAALIGLVLVWICQRVFSRLQGNFAQEI
;
A
#
# COMPACT_ATOMS: atom_id res chain seq x y z
N MET A 1 52.66 20.18 -30.94
CA MET A 1 52.02 19.92 -29.62
C MET A 1 50.52 20.00 -29.83
N THR A 2 49.85 18.88 -29.85
CA THR A 2 48.39 18.81 -30.00
C THR A 2 47.73 19.31 -28.70
N ASN A 3 46.70 20.13 -28.85
CA ASN A 3 45.95 20.69 -27.71
C ASN A 3 45.19 19.56 -27.05
N PRO A 4 45.35 19.31 -25.71
CA PRO A 4 44.67 18.23 -25.00
C PRO A 4 43.13 18.29 -25.10
N ALA A 5 42.57 19.47 -25.38
CA ALA A 5 41.14 19.60 -25.66
C ALA A 5 40.75 19.03 -27.05
N GLN A 6 41.62 19.14 -28.06
CA GLN A 6 41.40 18.55 -29.38
C GLN A 6 41.50 17.02 -29.37
N GLU A 7 42.45 16.47 -28.61
CA GLU A 7 42.58 15.02 -28.43
C GLU A 7 41.37 14.44 -27.71
N ARG A 8 40.83 15.10 -26.68
CA ARG A 8 39.58 14.72 -26.02
C ARG A 8 38.39 14.76 -26.97
N ALA A 9 38.27 15.82 -27.79
CA ALA A 9 37.17 15.97 -28.77
C ALA A 9 37.22 14.85 -29.82
N ILE A 10 38.40 14.52 -30.35
CA ILE A 10 38.61 13.44 -31.30
C ILE A 10 38.29 12.08 -30.68
N ARG A 11 38.72 11.85 -29.44
CA ARG A 11 38.42 10.61 -28.70
C ARG A 11 36.92 10.48 -28.41
N LEU A 12 36.22 11.54 -28.05
CA LEU A 12 34.77 11.55 -27.83
C LEU A 12 34.01 11.35 -29.13
N ALA A 13 34.48 11.92 -30.28
CA ALA A 13 33.88 11.73 -31.59
C ALA A 13 34.09 10.31 -32.17
N SER A 14 35.12 9.60 -31.72
CA SER A 14 35.38 8.21 -32.12
C SER A 14 34.66 7.17 -31.28
N LEU A 15 34.05 7.55 -30.16
CA LEU A 15 33.21 6.64 -29.40
C LEU A 15 31.92 6.38 -30.18
N PRO A 16 31.56 5.09 -30.40
CA PRO A 16 30.27 4.80 -31.04
C PRO A 16 29.17 5.45 -30.19
N PHE A 17 28.28 6.18 -30.83
CA PHE A 17 27.05 6.61 -30.17
C PHE A 17 26.39 5.37 -29.58
N GLN A 18 26.42 5.23 -28.26
CA GLN A 18 25.53 4.30 -27.61
C GLN A 18 24.13 4.87 -27.81
N THR A 19 23.45 4.37 -28.84
CA THR A 19 22.00 4.52 -28.90
C THR A 19 21.53 3.89 -27.59
N THR A 20 21.04 4.71 -26.67
CA THR A 20 20.15 4.23 -25.61
C THR A 20 19.07 3.48 -26.37
N GLU A 21 19.16 2.16 -26.42
CA GLU A 21 18.22 1.32 -27.15
C GLU A 21 16.83 1.72 -26.67
N ALA A 22 16.09 2.37 -27.56
CA ALA A 22 14.68 2.59 -27.36
C ALA A 22 14.10 1.23 -27.03
N THR A 23 13.65 1.09 -25.80
CA THR A 23 13.00 -0.04 -25.15
C THR A 23 12.72 -1.19 -26.11
N SER A 24 13.36 -2.35 -25.91
CA SER A 24 13.28 -3.53 -26.78
C SER A 24 11.89 -3.66 -27.40
N SER A 25 11.82 -3.92 -28.70
CA SER A 25 10.57 -4.03 -29.46
C SER A 25 9.61 -5.12 -28.94
N ARG A 26 10.05 -5.94 -28.00
CA ARG A 26 9.25 -6.98 -27.32
C ARG A 26 8.79 -6.49 -25.96
N PRO A 27 7.47 -6.19 -25.77
CA PRO A 27 6.96 -5.55 -24.54
C PRO A 27 7.20 -6.36 -23.25
N ILE A 28 7.17 -7.69 -23.34
CA ILE A 28 7.40 -8.60 -22.19
C ILE A 28 8.89 -8.63 -21.82
N GLY A 29 9.78 -8.66 -22.82
CA GLY A 29 11.23 -8.63 -22.59
C GLY A 29 11.70 -7.36 -21.88
N ALA A 30 11.14 -6.22 -22.23
CA ALA A 30 11.44 -4.94 -21.60
C ALA A 30 11.03 -4.90 -20.12
N PHE A 31 9.92 -5.53 -19.75
CA PHE A 31 9.49 -5.64 -18.36
C PHE A 31 10.49 -6.43 -17.51
N PHE A 32 10.90 -7.61 -17.97
CA PHE A 32 11.89 -8.41 -17.25
C PHE A 32 13.26 -7.74 -17.21
N GLN A 33 13.63 -7.00 -18.24
CA GLN A 33 14.86 -6.21 -18.25
C GLN A 33 14.83 -5.10 -17.20
N ALA A 34 13.72 -4.36 -17.08
CA ALA A 34 13.54 -3.35 -16.05
C ALA A 34 13.65 -3.97 -14.64
N ILE A 35 13.02 -5.12 -14.40
CA ILE A 35 13.14 -5.84 -13.12
C ILE A 35 14.59 -6.19 -12.86
N LYS A 36 15.31 -6.75 -13.84
CA LYS A 36 16.72 -7.12 -13.70
C LYS A 36 17.60 -5.89 -13.40
N GLU A 37 17.32 -4.77 -14.04
CA GLU A 37 18.03 -3.51 -13.83
C GLU A 37 17.80 -2.97 -12.42
N ILE A 38 16.57 -2.99 -11.91
CA ILE A 38 16.25 -2.64 -10.52
C ILE A 38 17.03 -3.54 -9.55
N PHE A 39 17.04 -4.85 -9.77
CA PHE A 39 17.80 -5.78 -8.92
C PHE A 39 19.30 -5.55 -8.97
N SER A 40 19.86 -5.14 -10.11
CA SER A 40 21.29 -4.78 -10.22
C SER A 40 21.65 -3.54 -9.42
N HIS A 41 20.68 -2.64 -9.17
CA HIS A 41 20.83 -1.42 -8.38
C HIS A 41 20.27 -1.53 -6.95
N ARG A 42 20.13 -2.75 -6.42
CA ARG A 42 19.52 -2.99 -5.08
C ARG A 42 20.24 -2.23 -3.94
N GLU A 43 21.55 -2.03 -4.03
CA GLU A 43 22.30 -1.26 -3.02
C GLU A 43 21.88 0.21 -3.02
N LEU A 44 21.64 0.78 -4.21
CA LEU A 44 21.13 2.12 -4.35
C LEU A 44 19.69 2.23 -3.82
N LEU A 45 18.85 1.23 -4.11
CA LEU A 45 17.49 1.17 -3.58
C LEU A 45 17.50 1.17 -2.05
N ASP A 46 18.33 0.34 -1.41
CA ASP A 46 18.50 0.30 0.05
C ASP A 46 18.96 1.66 0.60
N LEU A 47 19.95 2.30 -0.05
CA LEU A 47 20.41 3.63 0.33
C LEU A 47 19.31 4.69 0.26
N LEU A 48 18.46 4.66 -0.78
CA LEU A 48 17.34 5.58 -0.94
C LEU A 48 16.27 5.33 0.13
N ILE A 49 15.93 4.06 0.43
CA ILE A 49 15.01 3.71 1.52
C ILE A 49 15.53 4.25 2.85
N ARG A 50 16.78 3.97 3.20
CA ARG A 50 17.40 4.47 4.43
C ARG A 50 17.43 5.99 4.50
N ARG A 51 17.72 6.66 3.38
CA ARG A 51 17.68 8.12 3.29
C ARG A 51 16.28 8.66 3.54
N GLU A 52 15.25 8.05 2.93
CA GLU A 52 13.86 8.45 3.09
C GLU A 52 13.40 8.28 4.55
N LEU A 53 13.68 7.13 5.15
CA LEU A 53 13.40 6.88 6.58
C LEU A 53 14.13 7.88 7.48
N LYS A 54 15.43 8.10 7.25
CA LYS A 54 16.21 9.04 8.05
C LYS A 54 15.71 10.48 7.89
N SER A 55 15.29 10.88 6.70
CA SER A 55 14.80 12.24 6.45
C SER A 55 13.48 12.53 7.16
N ARG A 56 12.60 11.53 7.29
CA ARG A 56 11.32 11.68 8.00
C ARG A 56 11.49 11.95 9.49
N TYR A 57 12.55 11.43 10.08
CA TYR A 57 12.78 11.52 11.54
C TYR A 57 13.94 12.45 11.90
N LYS A 58 14.54 13.12 10.91
CA LYS A 58 15.62 14.05 11.13
C LYS A 58 15.12 15.24 11.96
N ASP A 59 15.93 15.63 12.95
CA ASP A 59 15.67 16.78 13.84
C ASP A 59 14.34 16.69 14.64
N SER A 60 13.78 15.47 14.80
CA SER A 60 12.56 15.22 15.58
C SER A 60 12.92 14.75 16.99
N ALA A 61 12.31 15.37 18.02
CA ALA A 61 12.49 14.97 19.42
C ALA A 61 11.99 13.54 19.72
N LEU A 62 10.92 13.10 19.07
CA LEU A 62 10.35 11.76 19.21
C LEU A 62 10.86 10.78 18.15
N GLY A 63 11.57 11.28 17.13
CA GLY A 63 12.17 10.47 16.09
C GLY A 63 11.20 9.44 15.51
N PHE A 64 11.62 8.19 15.54
CA PHE A 64 10.86 7.04 15.04
C PHE A 64 9.52 6.81 15.77
N LEU A 65 9.35 7.26 17.01
CA LEU A 65 8.08 7.05 17.74
C LEU A 65 6.88 7.69 17.04
N TRP A 66 7.07 8.70 16.19
CA TRP A 66 5.99 9.28 15.40
C TRP A 66 5.31 8.28 14.45
N SER A 67 6.03 7.26 13.98
CA SER A 67 5.45 6.18 13.16
C SER A 67 4.40 5.36 13.90
N LEU A 68 4.46 5.35 15.24
CA LEU A 68 3.51 4.67 16.12
C LEU A 68 2.47 5.63 16.69
N VAL A 69 2.85 6.85 17.03
CA VAL A 69 1.93 7.82 17.66
C VAL A 69 0.72 8.09 16.76
N ARG A 70 0.94 8.31 15.46
CA ARG A 70 -0.15 8.62 14.53
C ARG A 70 -1.18 7.47 14.41
N PRO A 71 -0.81 6.21 14.11
CA PRO A 71 -1.77 5.10 14.05
C PRO A 71 -2.41 4.79 15.40
N LEU A 72 -1.68 4.91 16.52
CA LEU A 72 -2.25 4.71 17.85
C LEU A 72 -3.26 5.81 18.20
N THR A 73 -2.99 7.06 17.83
CA THR A 73 -3.96 8.15 17.99
C THR A 73 -5.23 7.89 17.19
N MET A 74 -5.10 7.44 15.95
CA MET A 74 -6.24 7.06 15.13
C MET A 74 -7.00 5.89 15.75
N LEU A 75 -6.31 4.87 16.25
CA LEU A 75 -6.94 3.77 16.98
C LEU A 75 -7.75 4.28 18.17
N VAL A 76 -7.19 5.16 19.01
CA VAL A 76 -7.89 5.74 20.17
C VAL A 76 -9.13 6.51 19.70
N ILE A 77 -9.00 7.35 18.68
CA ILE A 77 -10.12 8.12 18.12
C ILE A 77 -11.23 7.17 17.64
N TYR A 78 -10.91 6.19 16.81
CA TYR A 78 -11.92 5.27 16.28
C TYR A 78 -12.50 4.37 17.37
N PHE A 79 -11.69 3.91 18.33
CA PHE A 79 -12.16 3.09 19.45
C PHE A 79 -13.13 3.87 20.34
N VAL A 80 -12.78 5.10 20.71
CA VAL A 80 -13.62 5.92 21.59
C VAL A 80 -14.86 6.43 20.87
N PHE A 81 -14.69 7.13 19.72
CA PHE A 81 -15.81 7.78 19.06
C PHE A 81 -16.69 6.78 18.30
N ILE A 82 -16.12 5.95 17.43
CA ILE A 82 -16.89 5.01 16.63
C ILE A 82 -17.29 3.79 17.48
N GLY A 83 -16.36 3.26 18.26
CA GLY A 83 -16.58 2.07 19.09
C GLY A 83 -17.53 2.35 20.24
N GLN A 84 -17.16 3.25 21.16
CA GLN A 84 -17.88 3.43 22.42
C GLN A 84 -19.04 4.41 22.29
N ILE A 85 -18.84 5.62 21.71
CA ILE A 85 -19.87 6.65 21.65
C ILE A 85 -20.96 6.28 20.64
N LEU A 86 -20.57 5.89 19.41
CA LEU A 86 -21.53 5.48 18.38
C LEU A 86 -21.97 4.02 18.51
N GLY A 87 -21.35 3.25 19.41
CA GLY A 87 -21.75 1.89 19.72
C GLY A 87 -21.33 0.82 18.71
N ALA A 88 -20.46 1.11 17.75
CA ALA A 88 -20.02 0.12 16.77
C ALA A 88 -19.25 -1.07 17.39
N ALA A 89 -18.63 -0.87 18.55
CA ALA A 89 -17.95 -1.93 19.29
C ALA A 89 -18.91 -2.99 19.86
N ARG A 90 -20.19 -2.68 20.02
CA ARG A 90 -21.17 -3.58 20.64
C ARG A 90 -21.46 -4.82 19.80
N GLY A 91 -21.39 -4.71 18.48
CA GLY A 91 -21.59 -5.83 17.55
C GLY A 91 -20.30 -6.43 16.98
N VAL A 92 -19.12 -5.95 17.42
CA VAL A 92 -17.82 -6.38 16.88
C VAL A 92 -16.90 -6.74 18.04
N PRO A 93 -16.72 -8.03 18.35
CA PRO A 93 -15.87 -8.46 19.46
C PRO A 93 -14.43 -8.02 19.19
N GLU A 94 -13.70 -7.69 20.25
CA GLU A 94 -12.31 -7.21 20.15
C GLU A 94 -12.13 -6.06 19.14
N PHE A 95 -13.05 -5.08 19.18
CA PHE A 95 -13.14 -3.98 18.23
C PHE A 95 -11.81 -3.24 18.03
N ALA A 96 -10.99 -3.10 19.07
CA ALA A 96 -9.67 -2.46 18.98
C ALA A 96 -8.73 -3.22 18.04
N ILE A 97 -8.67 -4.55 18.12
CA ILE A 97 -7.86 -5.39 17.23
C ILE A 97 -8.37 -5.29 15.79
N PHE A 98 -9.70 -5.37 15.61
CA PHE A 98 -10.35 -5.23 14.31
C PHE A 98 -9.97 -3.92 13.62
N VAL A 99 -10.15 -2.79 14.29
CA VAL A 99 -9.84 -1.46 13.73
C VAL A 99 -8.34 -1.30 13.50
N PHE A 100 -7.50 -1.76 14.45
CA PHE A 100 -6.05 -1.59 14.30
C PHE A 100 -5.49 -2.46 13.18
N ALA A 101 -6.03 -3.65 12.95
CA ALA A 101 -5.71 -4.48 11.79
C ALA A 101 -6.06 -3.74 10.49
N GLY A 102 -7.26 -3.17 10.41
CA GLY A 102 -7.69 -2.37 9.27
C GLY A 102 -6.79 -1.16 9.02
N LEU A 103 -6.50 -0.37 10.06
CA LEU A 103 -5.64 0.82 9.94
C LEU A 103 -4.19 0.47 9.56
N THR A 104 -3.67 -0.66 10.04
CA THR A 104 -2.31 -1.11 9.73
C THR A 104 -2.15 -1.44 8.25
N LEU A 105 -3.07 -2.21 7.68
CA LEU A 105 -3.01 -2.55 6.25
C LEU A 105 -3.33 -1.34 5.36
N TRP A 106 -4.29 -0.51 5.77
CA TRP A 106 -4.61 0.74 5.08
C TRP A 106 -3.43 1.72 5.10
N GLY A 107 -2.70 1.80 6.21
CA GLY A 107 -1.49 2.60 6.34
C GLY A 107 -0.46 2.24 5.28
N LEU A 108 -0.22 0.93 5.07
CA LEU A 108 0.66 0.45 4.01
C LEU A 108 0.22 0.94 2.63
N PHE A 109 -1.05 0.73 2.28
CA PHE A 109 -1.59 1.13 0.97
C PHE A 109 -1.51 2.64 0.73
N SER A 110 -2.02 3.42 1.67
CA SER A 110 -2.06 4.88 1.56
C SER A 110 -0.67 5.51 1.52
N GLU A 111 0.27 4.99 2.31
CA GLU A 111 1.65 5.47 2.33
C GLU A 111 2.40 5.16 1.03
N ILE A 112 2.21 3.96 0.45
CA ILE A 112 2.77 3.59 -0.85
C ILE A 112 2.29 4.57 -1.93
N ILE A 113 1.00 4.84 -1.98
CA ILE A 113 0.41 5.70 -3.02
C ILE A 113 0.86 7.15 -2.83
N ALA A 114 0.71 7.71 -1.64
CA ALA A 114 1.08 9.10 -1.37
C ALA A 114 2.59 9.34 -1.58
N GLY A 115 3.43 8.50 -0.98
CA GLY A 115 4.89 8.58 -1.12
C GLY A 115 5.35 8.32 -2.55
N GLY A 116 4.81 7.27 -3.19
CA GLY A 116 5.10 6.94 -4.57
C GLY A 116 4.79 8.09 -5.52
N THR A 117 3.61 8.70 -5.42
CA THR A 117 3.17 9.82 -6.27
C THR A 117 4.17 10.98 -6.24
N GLY A 118 4.65 11.37 -5.05
CA GLY A 118 5.60 12.48 -4.89
C GLY A 118 7.07 12.12 -5.20
N SER A 119 7.38 10.84 -5.37
CA SER A 119 8.77 10.33 -5.34
C SER A 119 9.67 10.90 -6.43
N ILE A 120 9.19 11.05 -7.67
CA ILE A 120 9.98 11.57 -8.79
C ILE A 120 10.22 13.08 -8.62
N VAL A 121 9.17 13.84 -8.36
CA VAL A 121 9.25 15.29 -8.17
C VAL A 121 10.13 15.64 -6.96
N GLY A 122 9.97 14.93 -5.84
CA GLY A 122 10.77 15.12 -4.63
C GLY A 122 12.26 14.79 -4.81
N ASN A 123 12.63 14.03 -5.83
CA ASN A 123 14.01 13.66 -6.14
C ASN A 123 14.55 14.32 -7.44
N ALA A 124 13.90 15.38 -7.92
CA ALA A 124 14.25 16.09 -9.15
C ALA A 124 15.75 16.46 -9.25
N GLY A 125 16.32 16.95 -8.14
CA GLY A 125 17.74 17.32 -8.09
C GLY A 125 18.72 16.17 -8.30
N LEU A 126 18.34 14.94 -7.95
CA LEU A 126 19.15 13.75 -8.19
C LEU A 126 18.96 13.23 -9.62
N ILE A 127 17.72 13.21 -10.10
CA ILE A 127 17.35 12.75 -11.45
C ILE A 127 18.05 13.57 -12.54
N LYS A 128 18.21 14.87 -12.33
CA LYS A 128 18.91 15.76 -13.29
C LYS A 128 20.44 15.57 -13.32
N LYS A 129 21.03 14.99 -12.28
CA LYS A 129 22.49 14.94 -12.13
C LYS A 129 23.09 13.56 -12.40
N VAL A 130 22.30 12.51 -12.21
CA VAL A 130 22.77 11.12 -12.27
C VAL A 130 21.85 10.29 -13.13
N TYR A 131 22.44 9.51 -14.04
CA TYR A 131 21.67 8.55 -14.84
C TYR A 131 21.40 7.30 -14.00
N LEU A 132 20.12 7.14 -13.62
CA LEU A 132 19.63 6.04 -12.80
C LEU A 132 18.31 5.53 -13.35
N PRO A 133 17.98 4.23 -13.17
CA PRO A 133 16.64 3.73 -13.43
C PRO A 133 15.63 4.49 -12.57
N ARG A 134 14.71 5.19 -13.20
CA ARG A 134 13.83 6.14 -12.47
C ARG A 134 12.77 5.43 -11.65
N GLU A 135 12.47 4.17 -11.98
CA GLU A 135 11.60 3.27 -11.22
C GLU A 135 12.07 3.06 -9.76
N ILE A 136 13.35 3.26 -9.49
CA ILE A 136 13.92 3.11 -8.14
C ILE A 136 13.30 4.09 -7.14
N PHE A 137 12.90 5.30 -7.57
CA PHE A 137 12.35 6.32 -6.67
C PHE A 137 10.97 5.94 -6.10
N PRO A 138 9.94 5.59 -6.92
CA PRO A 138 8.69 5.09 -6.37
C PRO A 138 8.85 3.78 -5.60
N LEU A 139 9.78 2.90 -5.99
CA LEU A 139 10.06 1.67 -5.25
C LEU A 139 10.77 1.92 -3.91
N ALA A 140 11.56 2.99 -3.78
CA ALA A 140 12.12 3.38 -2.49
C ALA A 140 11.01 3.81 -1.52
N SER A 141 10.00 4.55 -1.98
CA SER A 141 8.83 4.89 -1.17
C SER A 141 8.01 3.66 -0.77
N VAL A 142 7.89 2.65 -1.66
CA VAL A 142 7.29 1.34 -1.32
C VAL A 142 8.09 0.67 -0.19
N GLY A 143 9.42 0.61 -0.32
CA GLY A 143 10.28 0.03 0.72
C GLY A 143 10.18 0.73 2.08
N SER A 144 10.08 2.07 2.06
CA SER A 144 9.85 2.87 3.27
C SER A 144 8.49 2.58 3.91
N ALA A 145 7.43 2.45 3.10
CA ALA A 145 6.09 2.10 3.59
C ALA A 145 6.05 0.68 4.18
N ILE A 146 6.72 -0.29 3.55
CA ILE A 146 6.85 -1.65 4.09
C ILE A 146 7.53 -1.62 5.47
N PHE A 147 8.60 -0.85 5.64
CA PHE A 147 9.26 -0.72 6.93
C PHE A 147 8.30 -0.20 8.01
N ASN A 148 7.55 0.87 7.73
CA ASN A 148 6.58 1.44 8.66
C ASN A 148 5.44 0.44 8.97
N PHE A 149 4.97 -0.28 7.94
CA PHE A 149 3.99 -1.35 8.12
C PHE A 149 4.51 -2.44 9.05
N LEU A 150 5.74 -2.92 8.88
CA LEU A 150 6.33 -3.95 9.73
C LEU A 150 6.38 -3.51 11.19
N VAL A 151 6.71 -2.25 11.47
CA VAL A 151 6.70 -1.70 12.81
C VAL A 151 5.30 -1.71 13.41
N GLN A 152 4.30 -1.22 12.67
CA GLN A 152 2.90 -1.25 13.11
C GLN A 152 2.38 -2.67 13.26
N PHE A 153 2.78 -3.58 12.37
CA PHE A 153 2.42 -5.00 12.43
C PHE A 153 2.95 -5.68 13.68
N VAL A 154 4.20 -5.39 14.08
CA VAL A 154 4.76 -5.89 15.34
C VAL A 154 3.94 -5.41 16.54
N VAL A 155 3.52 -4.15 16.55
CA VAL A 155 2.64 -3.61 17.60
C VAL A 155 1.27 -4.28 17.59
N LEU A 156 0.69 -4.51 16.40
CA LEU A 156 -0.58 -5.21 16.26
C LEU A 156 -0.49 -6.64 16.82
N VAL A 157 0.55 -7.40 16.43
CA VAL A 157 0.78 -8.75 16.97
C VAL A 157 0.99 -8.71 18.49
N GLY A 158 1.76 -7.75 19.00
CA GLY A 158 1.93 -7.55 20.44
C GLY A 158 0.60 -7.29 21.15
N ALA A 159 -0.27 -6.47 20.57
CA ALA A 159 -1.60 -6.20 21.12
C ALA A 159 -2.47 -7.46 21.15
N THR A 160 -2.45 -8.29 20.09
CA THR A 160 -3.21 -9.56 20.08
C THR A 160 -2.73 -10.53 21.16
N VAL A 161 -1.40 -10.59 21.40
CA VAL A 161 -0.82 -11.42 22.47
C VAL A 161 -1.25 -10.93 23.85
N VAL A 162 -1.15 -9.61 24.10
CA VAL A 162 -1.52 -9.02 25.42
C VAL A 162 -3.00 -9.23 25.73
N LEU A 163 -3.87 -9.15 24.71
CA LEU A 163 -5.32 -9.37 24.86
C LEU A 163 -5.72 -10.86 24.84
N GLY A 164 -4.77 -11.78 24.74
CA GLY A 164 -5.04 -13.23 24.73
C GLY A 164 -5.69 -13.72 23.43
N GLN A 165 -5.67 -12.91 22.36
CA GLN A 165 -6.27 -13.19 21.05
C GLN A 165 -5.21 -13.55 20.00
N VAL A 166 -4.32 -14.46 20.37
CA VAL A 166 -3.16 -14.81 19.52
C VAL A 166 -3.64 -15.39 18.18
N PRO A 167 -3.21 -14.84 17.01
CA PRO A 167 -3.72 -15.23 15.70
C PRO A 167 -3.09 -16.53 15.17
N PHE A 168 -2.91 -17.55 15.99
CA PHE A 168 -2.38 -18.87 15.60
C PHE A 168 -3.51 -19.81 15.17
N SER A 169 -4.18 -19.47 14.09
CA SER A 169 -5.16 -20.32 13.43
C SER A 169 -4.73 -20.61 11.98
N ALA A 170 -5.39 -21.54 11.32
CA ALA A 170 -5.17 -21.78 9.88
C ALA A 170 -5.39 -20.51 9.02
N ASP A 171 -6.20 -19.58 9.53
CA ASP A 171 -6.51 -18.32 8.87
C ASP A 171 -5.33 -17.33 8.83
N ILE A 172 -4.24 -17.56 9.58
CA ILE A 172 -3.03 -16.71 9.55
C ILE A 172 -2.46 -16.57 8.12
N VAL A 173 -2.71 -17.55 7.27
CA VAL A 173 -2.29 -17.55 5.85
C VAL A 173 -2.91 -16.39 5.06
N TYR A 174 -4.06 -15.88 5.48
CA TYR A 174 -4.69 -14.73 4.83
C TYR A 174 -3.96 -13.41 5.08
N VAL A 175 -3.15 -13.31 6.14
CA VAL A 175 -2.36 -12.11 6.43
C VAL A 175 -1.37 -11.80 5.30
N PRO A 176 -0.43 -12.68 4.94
CA PRO A 176 0.49 -12.43 3.83
C PRO A 176 -0.24 -12.28 2.49
N LEU A 177 -1.34 -13.00 2.25
CA LEU A 177 -2.11 -12.88 1.01
C LEU A 177 -2.72 -11.48 0.86
N GLY A 178 -3.31 -10.92 1.92
CA GLY A 178 -3.83 -9.56 1.91
C GLY A 178 -2.73 -8.52 1.69
N VAL A 179 -1.58 -8.67 2.37
CA VAL A 179 -0.41 -7.79 2.20
C VAL A 179 0.11 -7.85 0.76
N ILE A 180 0.24 -9.03 0.16
CA ILE A 180 0.71 -9.20 -1.22
C ILE A 180 -0.22 -8.48 -2.21
N VAL A 181 -1.54 -8.61 -2.07
CA VAL A 181 -2.49 -7.90 -2.95
C VAL A 181 -2.32 -6.39 -2.81
N VAL A 182 -2.22 -5.86 -1.58
CA VAL A 182 -1.99 -4.42 -1.34
C VAL A 182 -0.67 -3.96 -1.96
N LEU A 183 0.41 -4.73 -1.84
CA LEU A 183 1.70 -4.41 -2.44
C LEU A 183 1.63 -4.38 -3.97
N ILE A 184 0.97 -5.35 -4.59
CA ILE A 184 0.81 -5.42 -6.05
C ILE A 184 0.10 -4.16 -6.57
N TYR A 185 -1.06 -3.80 -6.01
CA TYR A 185 -1.81 -2.62 -6.42
C TYR A 185 -1.10 -1.32 -6.03
N GLY A 186 -0.48 -1.29 -4.86
CA GLY A 186 0.32 -0.16 -4.39
C GLY A 186 1.49 0.15 -5.33
N VAL A 187 2.28 -0.86 -5.72
CA VAL A 187 3.39 -0.71 -6.68
C VAL A 187 2.89 -0.25 -8.04
N ALA A 188 1.80 -0.84 -8.56
CA ALA A 188 1.22 -0.44 -9.83
C ALA A 188 0.84 1.05 -9.83
N LEU A 189 0.10 1.47 -8.80
CA LEU A 189 -0.36 2.85 -8.68
C LEU A 189 0.81 3.81 -8.37
N ALA A 190 1.78 3.43 -7.54
CA ALA A 190 2.96 4.25 -7.27
C ALA A 190 3.75 4.56 -8.55
N LEU A 191 3.95 3.56 -9.42
CA LEU A 191 4.60 3.76 -10.72
C LEU A 191 3.78 4.68 -11.62
N LEU A 192 2.49 4.42 -11.77
CA LEU A 192 1.63 5.21 -12.64
C LEU A 192 1.51 6.66 -12.16
N LEU A 193 1.16 6.84 -10.90
CA LEU A 193 0.88 8.16 -10.32
C LEU A 193 2.14 9.01 -10.20
N SER A 194 3.31 8.40 -9.91
CA SER A 194 4.58 9.13 -9.92
C SER A 194 4.92 9.69 -11.29
N ALA A 195 4.68 8.90 -12.36
CA ALA A 195 4.91 9.37 -13.73
C ALA A 195 3.94 10.48 -14.14
N LEU A 196 2.65 10.33 -13.80
CA LEU A 196 1.64 11.35 -14.11
C LEU A 196 1.87 12.65 -13.32
N ASN A 197 2.32 12.56 -12.06
CA ASN A 197 2.58 13.72 -11.21
C ASN A 197 3.74 14.61 -11.71
N VAL A 198 4.63 14.07 -12.53
CA VAL A 198 5.67 14.87 -13.20
C VAL A 198 5.05 15.87 -14.18
N TYR A 199 4.04 15.43 -14.95
CA TYR A 199 3.38 16.26 -15.97
C TYR A 199 2.26 17.12 -15.40
N LEU A 200 1.54 16.58 -14.40
CA LEU A 200 0.37 17.20 -13.79
C LEU A 200 0.51 17.15 -12.27
N ARG A 201 1.03 18.20 -11.67
CA ARG A 201 1.26 18.29 -10.21
C ARG A 201 -0.01 18.18 -9.37
N ASP A 202 -1.18 18.42 -9.98
CA ASP A 202 -2.48 18.27 -9.32
C ASP A 202 -2.83 16.80 -9.00
N ILE A 203 -2.14 15.84 -9.61
CA ILE A 203 -2.30 14.40 -9.31
C ILE A 203 -2.11 14.14 -7.81
N GLN A 204 -1.20 14.84 -7.15
CA GLN A 204 -0.98 14.67 -5.71
C GLN A 204 -2.25 15.01 -4.90
N TYR A 205 -2.95 16.08 -5.23
CA TYR A 205 -4.21 16.46 -4.55
C TYR A 205 -5.34 15.47 -4.87
N LEU A 206 -5.42 15.00 -6.13
CA LEU A 206 -6.39 13.96 -6.51
C LEU A 206 -6.15 12.66 -5.75
N VAL A 207 -4.89 12.30 -5.52
CA VAL A 207 -4.51 11.11 -4.73
C VAL A 207 -4.96 11.23 -3.27
N GLU A 208 -4.84 12.41 -2.66
CA GLU A 208 -5.31 12.64 -1.29
C GLU A 208 -6.83 12.41 -1.19
N VAL A 209 -7.61 12.93 -2.15
CA VAL A 209 -9.06 12.70 -2.21
C VAL A 209 -9.38 11.23 -2.47
N PHE A 210 -8.64 10.58 -3.37
CA PHE A 210 -8.80 9.16 -3.66
C PHE A 210 -8.56 8.30 -2.41
N ILE A 211 -7.48 8.54 -1.67
CA ILE A 211 -7.17 7.84 -0.42
C ILE A 211 -8.31 8.01 0.58
N LEU A 212 -8.87 9.22 0.73
CA LEU A 212 -9.99 9.47 1.63
C LEU A 212 -11.25 8.70 1.22
N LEU A 213 -11.62 8.72 -0.07
CA LEU A 213 -12.78 7.99 -0.57
C LEU A 213 -12.63 6.48 -0.43
N PHE A 214 -11.47 5.94 -0.78
CA PHE A 214 -11.20 4.50 -0.68
C PHE A 214 -11.11 4.00 0.77
N PHE A 215 -10.72 4.86 1.71
CA PHE A 215 -10.78 4.55 3.14
C PHE A 215 -12.19 4.17 3.56
N TRP A 216 -13.18 4.98 3.19
CA TRP A 216 -14.58 4.73 3.51
C TRP A 216 -15.24 3.67 2.60
N ALA A 217 -14.71 3.46 1.41
CA ALA A 217 -15.14 2.39 0.51
C ALA A 217 -14.57 1.01 0.86
N SER A 218 -13.81 0.89 1.96
CA SER A 218 -13.23 -0.36 2.43
C SER A 218 -13.61 -0.61 3.88
N PRO A 219 -13.80 -1.86 4.34
CA PRO A 219 -14.25 -2.18 5.70
C PRO A 219 -13.12 -2.06 6.71
N ILE A 220 -12.63 -0.83 6.95
CA ILE A 220 -11.49 -0.55 7.83
C ILE A 220 -11.96 -0.33 9.28
N VAL A 221 -12.95 0.53 9.45
CA VAL A 221 -13.46 0.96 10.76
C VAL A 221 -14.89 0.51 11.05
N TYR A 222 -15.50 -0.16 10.10
CA TYR A 222 -16.82 -0.78 10.21
C TYR A 222 -16.77 -2.22 9.72
N SER A 223 -17.59 -3.08 10.33
CA SER A 223 -17.62 -4.51 9.99
C SER A 223 -18.26 -4.75 8.63
N TRP A 224 -17.73 -5.72 7.89
CA TRP A 224 -18.32 -6.24 6.65
C TRP A 224 -19.76 -6.71 6.87
N SER A 225 -20.12 -7.23 8.05
CA SER A 225 -21.48 -7.64 8.38
C SER A 225 -22.49 -6.53 8.16
N TYR A 226 -22.15 -5.26 8.45
CA TYR A 226 -23.05 -4.12 8.23
C TYR A 226 -23.36 -3.91 6.75
N VAL A 227 -22.40 -4.18 5.86
CA VAL A 227 -22.61 -4.11 4.40
C VAL A 227 -23.54 -5.24 3.95
N VAL A 228 -23.33 -6.46 4.47
CA VAL A 228 -24.18 -7.62 4.20
C VAL A 228 -25.62 -7.37 4.66
N ASP A 229 -25.78 -6.91 5.90
CA ASP A 229 -27.10 -6.61 6.48
C ASP A 229 -27.83 -5.51 5.72
N ALA A 230 -27.13 -4.45 5.35
CA ALA A 230 -27.70 -3.35 4.57
C ALA A 230 -28.15 -3.83 3.19
N ALA A 231 -27.34 -4.64 2.50
CA ALA A 231 -27.69 -5.18 1.19
C ALA A 231 -28.89 -6.10 1.25
N GLN A 232 -28.99 -6.95 2.30
CA GLN A 232 -30.12 -7.86 2.51
C GLN A 232 -31.41 -7.08 2.83
N ARG A 233 -31.33 -6.09 3.72
CA ARG A 233 -32.50 -5.25 4.09
C ARG A 233 -33.06 -4.44 2.93
N THR A 234 -32.18 -3.94 2.07
CA THR A 234 -32.58 -3.11 0.90
C THR A 234 -32.93 -3.93 -0.32
N GLY A 235 -32.61 -5.23 -0.34
CA GLY A 235 -32.78 -6.10 -1.51
C GLY A 235 -31.72 -5.89 -2.59
N TYR A 236 -30.75 -4.99 -2.41
CA TYR A 236 -29.69 -4.69 -3.39
C TYR A 236 -28.45 -5.58 -3.19
N VAL A 237 -28.64 -6.90 -3.20
CA VAL A 237 -27.55 -7.89 -2.98
C VAL A 237 -26.41 -7.72 -3.98
N TRP A 238 -26.67 -7.22 -5.19
CA TRP A 238 -25.65 -6.96 -6.21
C TRP A 238 -24.62 -5.89 -5.79
N LEU A 239 -24.98 -4.98 -4.85
CA LEU A 239 -24.03 -4.00 -4.30
C LEU A 239 -22.88 -4.67 -3.54
N MET A 240 -23.14 -5.82 -2.90
CA MET A 240 -22.10 -6.60 -2.24
C MET A 240 -21.04 -7.06 -3.24
N GLU A 241 -21.47 -7.48 -4.44
CA GLU A 241 -20.55 -7.91 -5.49
C GLU A 241 -19.66 -6.74 -5.95
N ILE A 242 -20.24 -5.58 -6.22
CA ILE A 242 -19.45 -4.37 -6.58
C ILE A 242 -18.44 -4.04 -5.48
N TYR A 243 -18.86 -4.12 -4.22
CA TYR A 243 -18.00 -3.85 -3.08
C TYR A 243 -16.84 -4.84 -2.99
N LEU A 244 -17.08 -6.13 -3.29
CA LEU A 244 -16.07 -7.18 -3.32
C LEU A 244 -15.21 -7.18 -4.61
N TRP A 245 -15.57 -6.40 -5.64
CA TRP A 245 -14.69 -6.14 -6.77
C TRP A 245 -13.56 -5.15 -6.45
N ASN A 246 -13.66 -4.40 -5.35
CA ASN A 246 -12.57 -3.59 -4.86
C ASN A 246 -11.45 -4.49 -4.30
N PRO A 247 -10.26 -4.55 -4.93
CA PRO A 247 -9.19 -5.43 -4.49
C PRO A 247 -8.67 -5.10 -3.09
N ILE A 248 -8.77 -3.83 -2.69
CA ILE A 248 -8.35 -3.39 -1.35
C ILE A 248 -9.35 -3.89 -0.30
N THR A 249 -10.65 -3.93 -0.62
CA THR A 249 -11.66 -4.56 0.25
C THR A 249 -11.36 -6.03 0.48
N VAL A 250 -11.09 -6.78 -0.59
CA VAL A 250 -10.79 -8.22 -0.49
C VAL A 250 -9.51 -8.47 0.32
N ALA A 251 -8.46 -7.66 0.08
CA ALA A 251 -7.22 -7.71 0.84
C ALA A 251 -7.44 -7.37 2.33
N MET A 252 -8.29 -6.38 2.61
CA MET A 252 -8.64 -5.96 3.97
C MET A 252 -9.37 -7.08 4.73
N LEU A 253 -10.40 -7.67 4.09
CA LEU A 253 -11.13 -8.80 4.67
C LEU A 253 -10.22 -10.01 4.95
N ALA A 254 -9.29 -10.30 4.03
CA ALA A 254 -8.29 -11.35 4.23
C ALA A 254 -7.39 -11.05 5.44
N PHE A 255 -6.83 -9.86 5.51
CA PHE A 255 -5.95 -9.46 6.59
C PHE A 255 -6.67 -9.46 7.96
N GLN A 256 -7.90 -8.93 8.01
CA GLN A 256 -8.73 -8.96 9.21
C GLN A 256 -9.06 -10.40 9.61
N LYS A 257 -9.42 -11.27 8.66
CA LYS A 257 -9.70 -12.69 8.94
C LYS A 257 -8.51 -13.39 9.61
N GLY A 258 -7.29 -13.09 9.16
CA GLY A 258 -6.08 -13.68 9.74
C GLY A 258 -5.66 -13.09 11.08
N MET A 259 -5.88 -11.79 11.30
CA MET A 259 -5.42 -11.10 12.51
C MET A 259 -6.48 -11.01 13.61
N TRP A 260 -7.75 -10.89 13.24
CA TRP A 260 -8.87 -10.72 14.18
C TRP A 260 -9.62 -12.04 14.36
N THR A 261 -9.04 -12.94 15.18
CA THR A 261 -9.57 -14.29 15.41
C THR A 261 -10.96 -14.30 16.07
N ALA A 262 -11.30 -13.27 16.85
CA ALA A 262 -12.62 -13.14 17.46
C ALA A 262 -13.74 -13.01 16.41
N GLY A 263 -13.47 -12.43 15.25
CA GLY A 263 -14.43 -12.33 14.16
C GLY A 263 -14.71 -13.63 13.42
N SER A 264 -13.88 -14.65 13.60
CA SER A 264 -14.06 -15.97 12.98
C SER A 264 -14.60 -17.01 13.97
N ARG A 265 -14.88 -16.63 15.22
CA ARG A 265 -15.41 -17.52 16.26
C ARG A 265 -16.90 -17.30 16.44
N ASP A 266 -17.66 -18.38 16.49
CA ASP A 266 -19.06 -18.34 16.90
C ASP A 266 -19.19 -18.20 18.42
N ASN A 267 -20.29 -17.61 18.86
CA ASN A 267 -20.67 -17.49 20.27
C ASN A 267 -19.67 -16.66 21.13
N VAL A 268 -19.09 -15.60 20.56
CA VAL A 268 -18.30 -14.65 21.33
C VAL A 268 -19.23 -13.73 22.11
N MET A 269 -18.94 -13.53 23.41
CA MET A 269 -19.70 -12.60 24.24
C MET A 269 -19.43 -11.16 23.78
N GLY A 270 -20.50 -10.45 23.47
CA GLY A 270 -20.52 -9.01 23.16
C GLY A 270 -21.55 -8.31 24.04
N GLN A 271 -21.72 -7.00 23.87
CA GLN A 271 -22.75 -6.23 24.61
C GLN A 271 -23.69 -5.55 23.63
N ASP A 272 -24.99 -5.53 23.94
CA ASP A 272 -25.98 -4.79 23.19
C ASP A 272 -25.97 -3.27 23.51
N ALA A 273 -26.91 -2.54 22.91
CA ALA A 273 -27.06 -1.09 23.12
C ALA A 273 -27.39 -0.72 24.57
N ALA A 274 -27.97 -1.64 25.33
CA ALA A 274 -28.34 -1.47 26.73
C ALA A 274 -27.24 -1.95 27.71
N GLY A 275 -26.12 -2.49 27.20
CA GLY A 275 -25.03 -3.07 27.97
C GLY A 275 -25.28 -4.51 28.42
N ALA A 276 -26.33 -5.16 27.93
CA ALA A 276 -26.60 -6.58 28.24
C ALA A 276 -25.69 -7.48 27.40
N ASP A 277 -25.20 -8.55 27.98
CA ASP A 277 -24.37 -9.53 27.30
C ASP A 277 -25.18 -10.24 26.21
N ILE A 278 -24.67 -10.19 24.99
CA ILE A 278 -25.22 -10.89 23.82
C ILE A 278 -24.20 -11.84 23.23
N VAL A 279 -24.70 -12.88 22.58
CA VAL A 279 -23.87 -13.77 21.76
C VAL A 279 -23.74 -13.18 20.37
N VAL A 280 -22.51 -12.79 19.99
CA VAL A 280 -22.20 -12.30 18.66
C VAL A 280 -21.83 -13.49 17.77
N GLN A 281 -22.46 -13.57 16.60
CA GLN A 281 -22.14 -14.56 15.60
C GLN A 281 -20.85 -14.22 14.85
N ALA A 282 -20.19 -15.23 14.30
CA ALA A 282 -19.03 -15.02 13.44
C ALA A 282 -19.35 -14.08 12.29
N GLN A 283 -18.34 -13.35 11.85
CA GLN A 283 -18.40 -12.49 10.67
C GLN A 283 -18.80 -13.34 9.43
N PRO A 284 -19.77 -12.90 8.60
CA PRO A 284 -20.13 -13.60 7.38
C PRO A 284 -19.05 -13.40 6.29
N TRP A 285 -17.90 -14.07 6.45
CA TRP A 285 -16.82 -13.98 5.47
C TRP A 285 -17.30 -14.44 4.09
N PRO A 286 -16.86 -13.79 2.99
CA PRO A 286 -17.16 -14.26 1.64
C PRO A 286 -16.65 -15.69 1.44
N VAL A 287 -17.54 -16.60 0.99
CA VAL A 287 -17.23 -18.04 0.81
C VAL A 287 -16.10 -18.23 -0.21
N ASP A 288 -16.03 -17.36 -1.21
CA ASP A 288 -15.10 -17.39 -2.34
C ASP A 288 -13.90 -16.45 -2.14
N LEU A 289 -13.57 -16.08 -0.88
CA LEU A 289 -12.48 -15.14 -0.57
C LEU A 289 -11.14 -15.55 -1.21
N ASN A 290 -10.81 -16.82 -1.21
CA ASN A 290 -9.58 -17.35 -1.83
C ASN A 290 -9.55 -17.10 -3.33
N LEU A 291 -10.67 -17.37 -4.02
CA LEU A 291 -10.78 -17.14 -5.46
C LEU A 291 -10.69 -15.65 -5.78
N ARG A 292 -11.35 -14.80 -4.99
CA ARG A 292 -11.30 -13.35 -5.16
C ARG A 292 -9.89 -12.79 -4.94
N LEU A 293 -9.16 -13.28 -3.93
CA LEU A 293 -7.75 -12.91 -3.72
C LEU A 293 -6.87 -13.31 -4.90
N LEU A 294 -7.06 -14.53 -5.43
CA LEU A 294 -6.32 -14.98 -6.61
C LEU A 294 -6.61 -14.12 -7.83
N ILE A 295 -7.89 -13.85 -8.11
CA ILE A 295 -8.32 -13.01 -9.23
C ILE A 295 -7.75 -11.58 -9.05
N ALA A 296 -7.86 -10.99 -7.85
CA ALA A 296 -7.31 -9.69 -7.55
C ALA A 296 -5.80 -9.66 -7.76
N ALA A 297 -5.06 -10.68 -7.30
CA ALA A 297 -3.62 -10.77 -7.51
C ALA A 297 -3.26 -10.86 -9.00
N LEU A 298 -3.95 -11.68 -9.78
CA LEU A 298 -3.70 -11.82 -11.23
C LEU A 298 -4.00 -10.52 -11.98
N ILE A 299 -5.14 -9.88 -11.73
CA ILE A 299 -5.48 -8.57 -12.31
C ILE A 299 -4.44 -7.53 -11.90
N GLY A 300 -4.03 -7.53 -10.62
CA GLY A 300 -3.02 -6.63 -10.11
C GLY A 300 -1.66 -6.79 -10.79
N LEU A 301 -1.21 -8.02 -11.06
CA LEU A 301 0.04 -8.29 -11.80
C LEU A 301 -0.02 -7.75 -13.24
N VAL A 302 -1.16 -7.91 -13.91
CA VAL A 302 -1.39 -7.30 -15.23
C VAL A 302 -1.34 -5.77 -15.12
N LEU A 303 -1.93 -5.20 -14.07
CA LEU A 303 -1.90 -3.76 -13.82
C LEU A 303 -0.48 -3.25 -13.56
N VAL A 304 0.34 -3.97 -12.77
CA VAL A 304 1.78 -3.63 -12.59
C VAL A 304 2.50 -3.57 -13.92
N TRP A 305 2.29 -4.58 -14.79
CA TRP A 305 2.89 -4.59 -16.11
C TRP A 305 2.47 -3.39 -16.96
N ILE A 306 1.16 -3.06 -16.99
CA ILE A 306 0.63 -1.91 -17.74
C ILE A 306 1.21 -0.61 -17.19
N CYS A 307 1.16 -0.40 -15.86
CA CYS A 307 1.63 0.82 -15.22
C CYS A 307 3.13 1.03 -15.41
N GLN A 308 3.93 -0.03 -15.29
CA GLN A 308 5.37 0.02 -15.59
C GLN A 308 5.61 0.37 -17.06
N ARG A 309 4.79 -0.15 -17.98
CA ARG A 309 4.90 0.19 -19.41
C ARG A 309 4.59 1.66 -19.67
N VAL A 310 3.57 2.21 -19.03
CA VAL A 310 3.24 3.64 -19.10
C VAL A 310 4.37 4.47 -18.51
N PHE A 311 4.89 4.09 -17.33
CA PHE A 311 6.02 4.76 -16.69
C PHE A 311 7.23 4.79 -17.62
N SER A 312 7.62 3.65 -18.21
CA SER A 312 8.78 3.55 -19.11
C SER A 312 8.64 4.42 -20.37
N ARG A 313 7.41 4.64 -20.84
CA ARG A 313 7.16 5.56 -21.99
C ARG A 313 7.29 7.02 -21.57
N LEU A 314 6.80 7.36 -20.39
CA LEU A 314 6.77 8.75 -19.90
C LEU A 314 8.13 9.22 -19.36
N GLN A 315 8.93 8.31 -18.79
CA GLN A 315 10.19 8.68 -18.14
C GLN A 315 11.20 9.38 -19.06
N GLY A 316 11.11 9.20 -20.37
CA GLY A 316 12.03 9.82 -21.33
C GLY A 316 12.16 11.34 -21.13
N ASN A 317 11.05 12.01 -20.86
CA ASN A 317 10.97 13.47 -20.77
C ASN A 317 11.05 14.02 -19.33
N PHE A 318 11.15 13.17 -18.30
CA PHE A 318 11.14 13.63 -16.90
C PHE A 318 12.18 14.72 -16.61
N ALA A 319 13.39 14.62 -17.18
CA ALA A 319 14.44 15.60 -16.93
C ALA A 319 14.11 17.01 -17.48
N GLN A 320 13.17 17.10 -18.42
CA GLN A 320 12.73 18.36 -19.01
C GLN A 320 11.52 18.95 -18.25
N GLU A 321 10.65 18.08 -17.70
CA GLU A 321 9.38 18.48 -17.06
C GLU A 321 9.50 18.76 -15.55
N ILE A 322 10.58 18.30 -14.92
CA ILE A 322 10.79 18.48 -13.47
C ILE A 322 11.41 19.83 -13.13
#